data_5eacc19c8facbabf1c335eefb8afe55f
#
_entry.id   5eacc19c8facbabf1c335eefb8afe55f
#
_cell.length_a   1.000
_cell.length_b   1.000
_cell.length_c   1.000
_cell.angle_alpha   90.00
_cell.angle_beta   90.00
_cell.angle_gamma   90.00
#
_symmetry.space_group_name_H-M   'P 1'
#
loop_
_entity.id
_entity.type
_entity.pdbx_description
1 polymer ?
#
loop_
_entity_poly.entity_id
_entity_poly.type
_entity_poly.pdbx_seq_one_letter_code
_entity_poly.pdbx_strand_id
1 'polypeptide(L)'
;PSNLSLLVQITQDNTGLVTLTPSGESVAQYTIDFGDNSETAMVAPGEFFTHTYQEGVYTANLTATNLSGETASITQEVVVSFLPPENLLVTITPVSGDAFSITVSATADLATGYEVTFGEDPDQVPTAFMEGESVPYTYTSTGTFSVKVVAYAGGSATVESTTDVVIENPITLPIDFESQTIDYGSASTSFGGAITSLISNPDPSG
;
A
#
# COMPACT_ATOMS: atom_id res chain seq x y z
N PRO A 1 27.07 22.43 -34.61
CA PRO A 1 27.21 21.97 -33.23
C PRO A 1 28.12 20.75 -33.14
N SER A 2 28.93 20.65 -32.07
CA SER A 2 29.84 19.51 -31.82
C SER A 2 29.93 19.21 -30.32
N ASN A 3 30.59 18.08 -29.97
CA ASN A 3 30.82 17.65 -28.59
C ASN A 3 29.55 17.64 -27.75
N LEU A 4 28.44 17.13 -28.30
CA LEU A 4 27.16 17.08 -27.64
C LEU A 4 27.18 16.04 -26.50
N SER A 5 26.60 16.38 -25.38
CA SER A 5 26.27 15.44 -24.31
C SER A 5 24.96 15.83 -23.62
N LEU A 6 24.29 14.84 -23.00
CA LEU A 6 23.08 15.03 -22.19
C LEU A 6 23.34 14.35 -20.85
N LEU A 7 23.52 15.17 -19.81
CA LEU A 7 23.59 14.66 -18.44
C LEU A 7 22.18 14.39 -17.94
N VAL A 8 21.96 13.18 -17.45
CA VAL A 8 20.68 12.72 -16.89
C VAL A 8 20.86 12.47 -15.40
N GLN A 9 20.05 13.14 -14.57
CA GLN A 9 20.02 12.95 -13.13
C GLN A 9 18.60 12.60 -12.70
N ILE A 10 18.42 11.47 -12.03
CA ILE A 10 17.13 10.92 -11.62
C ILE A 10 17.03 11.00 -10.09
N THR A 11 15.91 11.51 -9.57
CA THR A 11 15.62 11.46 -8.15
C THR A 11 15.29 10.02 -7.72
N GLN A 12 15.68 9.66 -6.50
CA GLN A 12 15.44 8.30 -5.94
C GLN A 12 14.29 8.32 -4.92
N ASP A 13 13.21 9.02 -5.26
CA ASP A 13 12.05 9.27 -4.39
C ASP A 13 10.74 8.76 -5.00
N ASN A 14 10.82 7.91 -6.04
CA ASN A 14 9.68 7.37 -6.77
C ASN A 14 8.77 8.42 -7.45
N THR A 15 9.25 9.66 -7.60
CA THR A 15 8.50 10.68 -8.35
C THR A 15 8.69 10.56 -9.86
N GLY A 16 9.73 9.83 -10.30
CA GLY A 16 10.13 9.76 -11.71
C GLY A 16 10.69 11.08 -12.25
N LEU A 17 11.02 12.02 -11.37
CA LEU A 17 11.57 13.32 -11.78
C LEU A 17 13.01 13.16 -12.27
N VAL A 18 13.25 13.63 -13.49
CA VAL A 18 14.55 13.59 -14.17
C VAL A 18 14.96 15.00 -14.55
N THR A 19 16.20 15.36 -14.23
CA THR A 19 16.83 16.60 -14.68
C THR A 19 17.76 16.28 -15.87
N LEU A 20 17.55 16.97 -16.97
CA LEU A 20 18.24 16.83 -18.24
C LEU A 20 19.06 18.09 -18.49
N THR A 21 20.39 17.97 -18.50
CA THR A 21 21.30 19.10 -18.72
C THR A 21 22.09 18.89 -20.01
N PRO A 22 21.70 19.56 -21.10
CA PRO A 22 22.40 19.46 -22.36
C PRO A 22 23.69 20.27 -22.34
N SER A 23 24.73 19.80 -23.06
CA SER A 23 25.92 20.58 -23.32
C SER A 23 26.47 20.31 -24.72
N GLY A 24 27.23 21.25 -25.24
CA GLY A 24 27.83 21.16 -26.58
C GLY A 24 28.52 22.46 -26.98
N GLU A 25 29.29 22.40 -28.08
CA GLU A 25 29.99 23.55 -28.63
C GLU A 25 29.23 24.12 -29.84
N SER A 26 29.31 25.44 -30.02
CA SER A 26 28.69 26.17 -31.12
C SER A 26 27.19 25.92 -31.23
N VAL A 27 26.48 25.89 -30.07
CA VAL A 27 25.06 25.68 -29.98
C VAL A 27 24.34 26.99 -29.65
N ALA A 28 23.28 27.28 -30.38
CA ALA A 28 22.36 28.39 -30.13
C ALA A 28 21.12 27.93 -29.34
N GLN A 29 20.66 26.70 -29.58
CA GLN A 29 19.47 26.13 -28.96
C GLN A 29 19.55 24.60 -28.91
N TYR A 30 18.98 24.01 -27.86
CA TYR A 30 18.73 22.59 -27.77
C TYR A 30 17.23 22.29 -27.87
N THR A 31 16.90 21.15 -28.47
CA THR A 31 15.58 20.54 -28.43
C THR A 31 15.72 19.13 -27.88
N ILE A 32 14.94 18.80 -26.86
CA ILE A 32 14.93 17.48 -26.23
C ILE A 32 13.59 16.81 -26.55
N ASP A 33 13.64 15.63 -27.15
CA ASP A 33 12.56 14.67 -27.26
C ASP A 33 12.79 13.61 -26.17
N PHE A 34 11.82 13.41 -25.29
CA PHE A 34 11.96 12.56 -24.11
C PHE A 34 11.78 11.07 -24.42
N GLY A 35 11.25 10.71 -25.58
CA GLY A 35 11.04 9.32 -26.00
C GLY A 35 9.86 8.62 -25.34
N ASP A 36 8.99 9.36 -24.67
CA ASP A 36 7.77 8.87 -24.00
C ASP A 36 6.47 9.37 -24.66
N ASN A 37 6.57 9.95 -25.86
CA ASN A 37 5.51 10.60 -26.63
C ASN A 37 4.96 11.90 -25.99
N SER A 38 5.63 12.47 -25.01
CA SER A 38 5.32 13.83 -24.52
C SER A 38 5.83 14.90 -25.51
N GLU A 39 5.44 16.15 -25.29
CA GLU A 39 5.91 17.28 -26.11
C GLU A 39 7.41 17.52 -25.91
N THR A 40 8.10 17.86 -26.98
CA THR A 40 9.53 18.22 -26.94
C THR A 40 9.76 19.52 -26.19
N ALA A 41 10.88 19.64 -25.50
CA ALA A 41 11.28 20.86 -24.82
C ALA A 41 12.42 21.59 -25.56
N MET A 42 12.36 22.93 -25.53
CA MET A 42 13.47 23.77 -25.98
C MET A 42 14.24 24.29 -24.77
N VAL A 43 15.58 24.17 -24.82
CA VAL A 43 16.49 24.54 -23.74
C VAL A 43 17.58 25.45 -24.27
N ALA A 44 17.86 26.55 -23.59
CA ALA A 44 18.99 27.43 -23.95
C ALA A 44 20.32 26.84 -23.47
N PRO A 45 21.46 27.21 -24.12
CA PRO A 45 22.77 26.82 -23.63
C PRO A 45 22.99 27.29 -22.17
N GLY A 46 23.43 26.35 -21.32
CA GLY A 46 23.65 26.61 -19.89
C GLY A 46 22.44 26.38 -18.98
N GLU A 47 21.26 26.11 -19.55
CA GLU A 47 20.06 25.78 -18.82
C GLU A 47 19.85 24.26 -18.76
N PHE A 48 18.94 23.84 -17.89
CA PHE A 48 18.47 22.45 -17.77
C PHE A 48 16.96 22.38 -17.94
N PHE A 49 16.44 21.17 -18.13
CA PHE A 49 15.00 20.89 -18.14
C PHE A 49 14.68 19.75 -17.20
N THR A 50 13.51 19.82 -16.56
CA THR A 50 13.01 18.73 -15.72
C THR A 50 11.82 18.08 -16.41
N HIS A 51 11.80 16.75 -16.40
CA HIS A 51 10.73 15.93 -16.94
C HIS A 51 10.36 14.82 -15.96
N THR A 52 9.09 14.41 -15.92
CA THR A 52 8.63 13.32 -15.08
C THR A 52 8.28 12.12 -15.94
N TYR A 53 9.00 11.04 -15.77
CA TYR A 53 8.75 9.77 -16.43
C TYR A 53 7.97 8.81 -15.51
N GLN A 54 7.23 7.91 -16.12
CA GLN A 54 6.81 6.68 -15.45
C GLN A 54 7.99 5.71 -15.33
N GLU A 55 7.85 4.63 -14.54
CA GLU A 55 8.84 3.56 -14.53
C GLU A 55 9.01 2.97 -15.92
N GLY A 56 10.24 2.86 -16.39
CA GLY A 56 10.52 2.35 -17.74
C GLY A 56 11.90 2.69 -18.26
N VAL A 57 12.15 2.30 -19.51
CA VAL A 57 13.35 2.60 -20.26
C VAL A 57 12.98 3.45 -21.47
N TYR A 58 13.57 4.62 -21.55
CA TYR A 58 13.28 5.62 -22.58
C TYR A 58 14.55 5.96 -23.36
N THR A 59 14.39 6.44 -24.59
CA THR A 59 15.49 6.96 -25.41
C THR A 59 15.23 8.44 -25.65
N ALA A 60 15.89 9.30 -24.87
CA ALA A 60 15.84 10.73 -25.09
C ALA A 60 16.73 11.10 -26.29
N ASN A 61 16.23 11.99 -27.16
CA ASN A 61 16.97 12.51 -28.29
C ASN A 61 17.24 14.02 -28.08
N LEU A 62 18.51 14.38 -28.01
CA LEU A 62 18.97 15.76 -27.94
C LEU A 62 19.38 16.24 -29.35
N THR A 63 18.72 17.28 -29.86
CA THR A 63 19.09 17.97 -31.09
C THR A 63 19.60 19.38 -30.75
N ALA A 64 20.79 19.66 -31.15
CA ALA A 64 21.41 20.99 -31.03
C ALA A 64 21.39 21.71 -32.37
N THR A 65 21.06 23.01 -32.36
CA THR A 65 21.01 23.89 -33.54
C THR A 65 21.96 25.08 -33.32
N ASN A 66 22.77 25.40 -34.29
CA ASN A 66 23.64 26.59 -34.26
C ASN A 66 22.94 27.83 -34.87
N LEU A 67 23.61 29.00 -34.84
CA LEU A 67 23.08 30.25 -35.39
C LEU A 67 22.92 30.21 -36.94
N SER A 68 23.57 29.28 -37.63
CA SER A 68 23.46 29.10 -39.09
C SER A 68 22.31 28.13 -39.45
N GLY A 69 21.63 27.53 -38.47
CA GLY A 69 20.58 26.54 -38.68
C GLY A 69 21.08 25.12 -38.92
N GLU A 70 22.38 24.86 -38.76
CA GLU A 70 22.92 23.51 -38.84
C GLU A 70 22.58 22.74 -37.53
N THR A 71 22.28 21.46 -37.65
CA THR A 71 21.90 20.60 -36.54
C THR A 71 22.83 19.44 -36.35
N ALA A 72 22.94 18.98 -35.10
CA ALA A 72 23.54 17.70 -34.72
C ALA A 72 22.68 17.06 -33.62
N SER A 73 22.65 15.74 -33.57
CA SER A 73 21.84 15.01 -32.59
C SER A 73 22.60 13.89 -31.93
N ILE A 74 22.25 13.59 -30.69
CA ILE A 74 22.65 12.39 -29.94
C ILE A 74 21.41 11.78 -29.27
N THR A 75 21.52 10.51 -28.96
CA THR A 75 20.52 9.79 -28.12
C THR A 75 21.13 9.41 -26.79
N GLN A 76 20.31 9.45 -25.74
CA GLN A 76 20.68 9.04 -24.39
C GLN A 76 19.60 8.12 -23.85
N GLU A 77 20.00 6.94 -23.36
CA GLU A 77 19.08 6.07 -22.61
C GLU A 77 18.80 6.66 -21.23
N VAL A 78 17.52 6.65 -20.84
CA VAL A 78 17.02 7.07 -19.53
C VAL A 78 16.30 5.88 -18.92
N VAL A 79 16.85 5.31 -17.85
CA VAL A 79 16.26 4.17 -17.13
C VAL A 79 15.67 4.69 -15.83
N VAL A 80 14.35 4.68 -15.73
CA VAL A 80 13.60 5.07 -14.51
C VAL A 80 13.09 3.82 -13.83
N SER A 81 13.55 3.58 -12.62
CA SER A 81 13.09 2.48 -11.78
C SER A 81 12.66 3.01 -10.43
N PHE A 82 11.55 2.48 -9.90
CA PHE A 82 11.05 2.85 -8.60
C PHE A 82 11.47 1.82 -7.54
N LEU A 83 11.77 2.32 -6.36
CA LEU A 83 12.07 1.47 -5.21
C LEU A 83 10.77 0.82 -4.71
N PRO A 84 10.82 -0.44 -4.24
CA PRO A 84 9.65 -1.07 -3.62
C PRO A 84 9.24 -0.30 -2.37
N PRO A 85 7.95 -0.37 -1.97
CA PRO A 85 7.56 0.06 -0.63
C PRO A 85 8.34 -0.71 0.43
N GLU A 86 8.63 -0.04 1.56
CA GLU A 86 9.32 -0.64 2.70
C GLU A 86 8.51 -0.47 3.99
N ASN A 87 8.81 -1.27 5.01
CA ASN A 87 8.22 -1.15 6.34
C ASN A 87 6.68 -1.19 6.35
N LEU A 88 6.06 -2.04 5.50
CA LEU A 88 4.61 -2.21 5.46
C LEU A 88 4.08 -2.63 6.84
N LEU A 89 3.27 -1.76 7.45
CA LEU A 89 2.55 -2.01 8.69
C LEU A 89 1.05 -2.03 8.40
N VAL A 90 0.41 -3.17 8.62
CA VAL A 90 -1.04 -3.33 8.48
C VAL A 90 -1.67 -3.32 9.87
N THR A 91 -2.73 -2.52 10.03
CA THR A 91 -3.52 -2.44 11.26
C THR A 91 -4.94 -2.92 10.96
N ILE A 92 -5.36 -3.99 11.65
CA ILE A 92 -6.70 -4.55 11.57
C ILE A 92 -7.39 -4.31 12.91
N THR A 93 -8.51 -3.60 12.90
CA THR A 93 -9.24 -3.23 14.11
C THR A 93 -10.66 -3.77 14.04
N PRO A 94 -11.11 -4.60 15.03
CA PRO A 94 -12.50 -5.00 15.15
C PRO A 94 -13.41 -3.79 15.41
N VAL A 95 -14.60 -3.81 14.82
CA VAL A 95 -15.60 -2.76 15.04
C VAL A 95 -16.34 -3.03 16.36
N SER A 96 -16.33 -2.04 17.26
CA SER A 96 -16.99 -2.19 18.57
C SER A 96 -18.50 -2.40 18.42
N GLY A 97 -19.01 -3.48 19.01
CA GLY A 97 -20.43 -3.84 18.96
C GLY A 97 -20.84 -4.64 17.72
N ASP A 98 -19.93 -4.93 16.81
CA ASP A 98 -20.16 -5.79 15.66
C ASP A 98 -19.01 -6.80 15.51
N ALA A 99 -19.28 -8.05 15.91
CA ALA A 99 -18.29 -9.13 15.89
C ALA A 99 -17.91 -9.60 14.48
N PHE A 100 -18.67 -9.20 13.46
CA PHE A 100 -18.43 -9.58 12.07
C PHE A 100 -17.69 -8.50 11.27
N SER A 101 -17.53 -7.32 11.84
CA SER A 101 -16.94 -6.18 11.13
C SER A 101 -15.54 -5.83 11.62
N ILE A 102 -14.68 -5.55 10.65
CA ILE A 102 -13.32 -5.04 10.87
C ILE A 102 -13.07 -3.76 10.05
N THR A 103 -12.07 -3.02 10.42
CA THR A 103 -11.47 -1.97 9.59
C THR A 103 -10.00 -2.28 9.37
N VAL A 104 -9.52 -2.04 8.16
CA VAL A 104 -8.12 -2.24 7.77
C VAL A 104 -7.52 -0.90 7.35
N SER A 105 -6.35 -0.59 7.87
CA SER A 105 -5.51 0.52 7.43
C SER A 105 -4.07 0.06 7.28
N ALA A 106 -3.27 0.79 6.52
CA ALA A 106 -1.86 0.48 6.32
C ALA A 106 -1.01 1.73 6.20
N THR A 107 0.28 1.58 6.52
CA THR A 107 1.34 2.56 6.26
C THR A 107 2.56 1.83 5.72
N ALA A 108 3.30 2.47 4.81
CA ALA A 108 4.58 1.97 4.34
C ALA A 108 5.41 3.13 3.78
N ASP A 109 6.74 3.05 3.91
CA ASP A 109 7.64 4.01 3.30
C ASP A 109 7.59 3.86 1.76
N LEU A 110 7.67 4.96 1.03
CA LEU A 110 7.62 5.04 -0.43
C LEU A 110 6.33 4.49 -1.08
N ALA A 111 5.31 4.14 -0.31
CA ALA A 111 4.04 3.69 -0.87
C ALA A 111 3.25 4.87 -1.47
N THR A 112 2.65 4.62 -2.63
CA THR A 112 1.75 5.56 -3.32
C THR A 112 0.29 5.17 -3.20
N GLY A 113 0.00 3.95 -2.68
CA GLY A 113 -1.34 3.41 -2.46
C GLY A 113 -1.32 1.98 -1.99
N TYR A 114 -2.49 1.49 -1.63
CA TYR A 114 -2.69 0.15 -1.08
C TYR A 114 -3.91 -0.52 -1.70
N GLU A 115 -3.91 -1.84 -1.71
CA GLU A 115 -5.09 -2.66 -1.98
C GLU A 115 -5.27 -3.71 -0.90
N VAL A 116 -6.52 -4.02 -0.54
CA VAL A 116 -6.86 -5.04 0.44
C VAL A 116 -7.85 -6.05 -0.12
N THR A 117 -7.64 -7.34 0.21
CA THR A 117 -8.60 -8.43 0.07
C THR A 117 -8.86 -9.06 1.43
N PHE A 118 -10.10 -9.49 1.68
CA PHE A 118 -10.51 -9.94 3.03
C PHE A 118 -10.58 -11.46 3.16
N GLY A 119 -10.37 -12.20 2.08
CA GLY A 119 -10.24 -13.67 2.11
C GLY A 119 -11.53 -14.46 2.29
N GLU A 120 -12.71 -13.81 2.33
CA GLU A 120 -14.01 -14.51 2.40
C GLU A 120 -14.44 -15.03 1.02
N ASP A 121 -14.21 -14.24 -0.03
CA ASP A 121 -14.50 -14.58 -1.42
C ASP A 121 -13.19 -14.68 -2.20
N PRO A 122 -12.84 -15.84 -2.78
CA PRO A 122 -11.61 -15.99 -3.57
C PRO A 122 -11.60 -15.14 -4.86
N ASP A 123 -12.78 -14.74 -5.36
CA ASP A 123 -12.94 -13.90 -6.55
C ASP A 123 -13.13 -12.41 -6.18
N GLN A 124 -12.91 -12.04 -4.92
CA GLN A 124 -13.05 -10.66 -4.46
C GLN A 124 -12.09 -9.74 -5.23
N VAL A 125 -12.66 -8.68 -5.82
CA VAL A 125 -11.85 -7.58 -6.37
C VAL A 125 -11.19 -6.83 -5.21
N PRO A 126 -9.86 -6.62 -5.24
CA PRO A 126 -9.18 -5.85 -4.21
C PRO A 126 -9.76 -4.44 -4.07
N THR A 127 -9.87 -3.96 -2.84
CA THR A 127 -10.32 -2.60 -2.54
C THR A 127 -9.11 -1.69 -2.38
N ALA A 128 -8.99 -0.67 -3.25
CA ALA A 128 -7.92 0.33 -3.19
C ALA A 128 -8.19 1.37 -2.09
N PHE A 129 -7.13 1.84 -1.43
CA PHE A 129 -7.17 2.91 -0.44
C PHE A 129 -5.83 3.64 -0.34
N MET A 130 -5.81 4.82 0.28
CA MET A 130 -4.62 5.64 0.47
C MET A 130 -4.15 5.62 1.92
N GLU A 131 -2.94 6.09 2.17
CA GLU A 131 -2.44 6.30 3.53
C GLU A 131 -3.35 7.26 4.31
N GLY A 132 -3.64 6.90 5.56
CA GLY A 132 -4.57 7.66 6.41
C GLY A 132 -6.05 7.29 6.22
N GLU A 133 -6.38 6.48 5.23
CA GLU A 133 -7.72 5.91 5.05
C GLU A 133 -7.84 4.56 5.76
N SER A 134 -9.08 4.15 6.03
CA SER A 134 -9.40 2.81 6.53
C SER A 134 -10.54 2.20 5.73
N VAL A 135 -10.42 0.92 5.42
CA VAL A 135 -11.41 0.16 4.65
C VAL A 135 -12.22 -0.70 5.63
N PRO A 136 -13.52 -0.45 5.80
CA PRO A 136 -14.40 -1.32 6.57
C PRO A 136 -14.79 -2.55 5.75
N TYR A 137 -14.96 -3.68 6.44
CA TYR A 137 -15.48 -4.91 5.86
C TYR A 137 -16.30 -5.67 6.88
N THR A 138 -17.43 -6.24 6.44
CA THR A 138 -18.31 -7.07 7.26
C THR A 138 -18.37 -8.47 6.67
N TYR A 139 -17.91 -9.46 7.43
CA TYR A 139 -17.98 -10.87 7.05
C TYR A 139 -19.41 -11.39 7.15
N THR A 140 -19.77 -12.33 6.28
CA THR A 140 -21.11 -12.95 6.25
C THR A 140 -21.15 -14.28 7.00
N SER A 141 -19.98 -14.84 7.33
CA SER A 141 -19.83 -16.12 8.00
C SER A 141 -18.75 -16.08 9.07
N THR A 142 -18.81 -17.02 10.00
CA THR A 142 -17.75 -17.27 10.97
C THR A 142 -16.64 -18.12 10.34
N GLY A 143 -15.40 -17.87 10.75
CA GLY A 143 -14.25 -18.62 10.24
C GLY A 143 -12.94 -17.88 10.47
N THR A 144 -11.88 -18.43 9.89
CA THR A 144 -10.58 -17.76 9.81
C THR A 144 -10.38 -17.30 8.37
N PHE A 145 -10.15 -16.00 8.21
CA PHE A 145 -10.00 -15.34 6.91
C PHE A 145 -8.63 -14.69 6.80
N SER A 146 -7.97 -14.89 5.68
CA SER A 146 -6.65 -14.29 5.43
C SER A 146 -6.83 -12.92 4.76
N VAL A 147 -6.65 -11.87 5.54
CA VAL A 147 -6.65 -10.48 5.05
C VAL A 147 -5.28 -10.20 4.45
N LYS A 148 -5.25 -9.89 3.15
CA LYS A 148 -4.03 -9.55 2.42
C LYS A 148 -4.04 -8.08 2.03
N VAL A 149 -2.97 -7.36 2.36
CA VAL A 149 -2.74 -5.98 1.94
C VAL A 149 -1.51 -5.93 1.05
N VAL A 150 -1.63 -5.24 -0.08
CA VAL A 150 -0.54 -4.97 -1.02
C VAL A 150 -0.29 -3.47 -1.06
N ALA A 151 0.95 -3.04 -0.87
CA ALA A 151 1.40 -1.67 -1.03
C ALA A 151 2.11 -1.49 -2.38
N TYR A 152 1.89 -0.36 -3.03
CA TYR A 152 2.44 0.00 -4.35
C TYR A 152 3.34 1.22 -4.24
N ALA A 153 4.37 1.27 -5.07
CA ALA A 153 5.33 2.39 -5.13
C ALA A 153 5.20 3.24 -6.42
N GLY A 154 4.05 3.15 -7.11
CA GLY A 154 3.81 3.87 -8.37
C GLY A 154 4.35 3.18 -9.62
N GLY A 155 5.15 2.13 -9.49
CA GLY A 155 5.66 1.28 -10.56
C GLY A 155 5.25 -0.18 -10.39
N SER A 156 6.06 -1.09 -10.92
CA SER A 156 5.84 -2.55 -10.83
C SER A 156 6.17 -3.13 -9.45
N ALA A 157 6.95 -2.41 -8.64
CA ALA A 157 7.39 -2.86 -7.33
C ALA A 157 6.27 -2.80 -6.29
N THR A 158 6.06 -3.91 -5.58
CA THR A 158 5.04 -4.05 -4.53
C THR A 158 5.61 -4.77 -3.31
N VAL A 159 4.98 -4.56 -2.16
CA VAL A 159 5.19 -5.38 -0.97
C VAL A 159 3.83 -5.81 -0.42
N GLU A 160 3.76 -7.03 0.12
CA GLU A 160 2.50 -7.57 0.64
C GLU A 160 2.63 -8.08 2.07
N SER A 161 1.53 -8.05 2.78
CA SER A 161 1.38 -8.63 4.11
C SER A 161 0.05 -9.38 4.19
N THR A 162 0.05 -10.55 4.81
CA THR A 162 -1.14 -11.35 5.05
C THR A 162 -1.29 -11.61 6.54
N THR A 163 -2.48 -11.39 7.06
CA THR A 163 -2.83 -11.59 8.48
C THR A 163 -4.14 -12.35 8.58
N ASP A 164 -4.14 -13.42 9.38
CA ASP A 164 -5.37 -14.18 9.63
C ASP A 164 -6.24 -13.48 10.69
N VAL A 165 -7.53 -13.35 10.37
CA VAL A 165 -8.56 -12.80 11.24
C VAL A 165 -9.55 -13.88 11.56
N VAL A 166 -9.87 -14.07 12.85
CA VAL A 166 -10.86 -15.02 13.32
C VAL A 166 -12.17 -14.29 13.58
N ILE A 167 -13.22 -14.70 12.89
CA ILE A 167 -14.60 -14.17 13.06
C ILE A 167 -15.41 -15.23 13.76
N GLU A 168 -15.95 -14.88 14.92
CA GLU A 168 -16.75 -15.77 15.78
C GLU A 168 -18.09 -15.14 16.12
N ASN A 169 -19.09 -15.98 16.34
CA ASN A 169 -20.36 -15.50 16.87
C ASN A 169 -20.16 -14.88 18.26
N PRO A 170 -20.71 -13.67 18.51
CA PRO A 170 -20.65 -13.12 19.85
C PRO A 170 -21.41 -14.04 20.83
N ILE A 171 -20.76 -14.35 21.95
CA ILE A 171 -21.44 -15.03 23.05
C ILE A 171 -22.48 -14.06 23.59
N THR A 172 -23.76 -14.33 23.33
CA THR A 172 -24.85 -13.54 23.92
C THR A 172 -25.02 -13.94 25.38
N LEU A 173 -24.69 -13.04 26.28
CA LEU A 173 -25.14 -13.12 27.67
C LEU A 173 -26.50 -12.42 27.77
N PRO A 174 -27.45 -12.93 28.56
CA PRO A 174 -27.22 -13.83 29.66
C PRO A 174 -27.28 -15.30 29.26
N ILE A 175 -26.28 -16.09 29.68
CA ILE A 175 -26.50 -17.52 29.82
C ILE A 175 -27.60 -17.62 30.89
N ASP A 176 -28.78 -18.09 30.50
CA ASP A 176 -29.88 -18.35 31.43
C ASP A 176 -29.47 -19.55 32.29
N PHE A 177 -28.85 -19.24 33.42
CA PHE A 177 -28.46 -20.26 34.40
C PHE A 177 -29.67 -20.90 35.08
N GLU A 178 -30.89 -20.37 34.89
CA GLU A 178 -32.10 -20.90 35.45
C GLU A 178 -32.72 -22.01 34.60
N SER A 179 -32.43 -22.06 33.29
CA SER A 179 -32.97 -23.07 32.38
C SER A 179 -32.09 -24.30 32.23
N GLN A 180 -30.82 -24.25 32.62
CA GLN A 180 -29.93 -25.39 32.65
C GLN A 180 -29.72 -25.86 34.05
N THR A 181 -30.03 -27.15 34.31
CA THR A 181 -29.59 -27.83 35.51
C THR A 181 -28.06 -27.95 35.47
N ILE A 182 -27.35 -26.89 35.88
CA ILE A 182 -25.90 -26.95 36.01
C ILE A 182 -25.63 -27.79 37.23
N ASP A 183 -25.20 -29.02 37.00
CA ASP A 183 -24.69 -29.87 38.05
C ASP A 183 -23.35 -29.33 38.55
N TYR A 184 -23.41 -28.53 39.61
CA TYR A 184 -22.20 -28.02 40.28
C TYR A 184 -21.51 -29.11 41.13
N GLY A 185 -22.02 -30.36 41.11
CA GLY A 185 -21.45 -31.49 41.88
C GLY A 185 -20.04 -31.86 41.52
N SER A 186 -19.49 -31.36 40.41
CA SER A 186 -18.12 -31.56 39.99
C SER A 186 -17.23 -30.30 40.11
N ALA A 187 -17.62 -29.28 40.88
CA ALA A 187 -16.73 -28.18 41.20
C ALA A 187 -15.50 -28.74 41.90
N SER A 188 -14.46 -28.98 41.13
CA SER A 188 -13.18 -29.48 41.64
C SER A 188 -12.57 -28.43 42.56
N THR A 189 -11.96 -28.87 43.62
CA THR A 189 -11.18 -28.07 44.58
C THR A 189 -9.97 -27.37 43.96
N SER A 190 -9.87 -27.30 42.64
CA SER A 190 -8.77 -26.65 41.91
C SER A 190 -8.91 -25.13 41.76
N PHE A 191 -10.06 -24.57 42.08
CA PHE A 191 -10.24 -23.12 42.16
C PHE A 191 -10.07 -22.63 43.61
N GLY A 192 -8.89 -22.71 44.15
CA GLY A 192 -8.34 -22.06 45.35
C GLY A 192 -9.24 -21.40 46.41
N GLY A 193 -10.52 -21.63 46.38
CA GLY A 193 -11.50 -21.17 47.30
C GLY A 193 -12.56 -22.27 47.46
N ALA A 194 -12.47 -23.06 48.51
CA ALA A 194 -13.49 -24.00 48.83
C ALA A 194 -14.83 -23.25 48.96
N ILE A 195 -15.79 -23.54 48.08
CA ILE A 195 -17.20 -23.25 48.39
C ILE A 195 -17.57 -24.19 49.51
N THR A 196 -17.48 -23.70 50.73
CA THR A 196 -17.60 -24.51 51.93
C THR A 196 -19.02 -24.77 52.35
N SER A 197 -20.04 -24.23 51.65
CA SER A 197 -21.43 -24.59 51.85
C SER A 197 -22.25 -24.31 50.61
N LEU A 198 -22.88 -25.32 50.06
CA LEU A 198 -24.13 -25.18 49.33
C LEU A 198 -25.17 -24.64 50.30
N ILE A 199 -25.58 -23.40 50.12
CA ILE A 199 -26.79 -22.94 50.78
C ILE A 199 -27.94 -23.64 50.04
N SER A 200 -28.41 -24.75 50.58
CA SER A 200 -29.68 -25.30 50.15
C SER A 200 -30.75 -24.28 50.51
N ASN A 201 -31.32 -23.65 49.48
CA ASN A 201 -32.50 -22.84 49.67
C ASN A 201 -33.61 -23.78 50.18
N PRO A 202 -34.11 -23.63 51.41
CA PRO A 202 -35.24 -24.45 51.88
C PRO A 202 -36.41 -24.13 50.97
N ASP A 203 -37.01 -25.19 50.45
CA ASP A 203 -38.26 -25.15 49.67
C ASP A 203 -39.27 -24.28 50.41
N PRO A 204 -39.82 -23.21 49.78
CA PRO A 204 -40.81 -22.36 50.45
C PRO A 204 -42.23 -22.97 50.52
N SER A 205 -42.38 -24.24 50.19
CA SER A 205 -43.65 -24.96 50.30
C SER A 205 -43.70 -25.80 51.53
N GLY A 206 -43.93 -25.15 52.65
CA GLY A 206 -44.33 -25.73 53.90
C GLY A 206 -45.46 -24.93 54.48
#